data_6828eaf93d77eed9c044c1eec75fd71f
#
_entry.id   6828eaf93d77eed9c044c1eec75fd71f
#
_cell.length_a   1.000
_cell.length_b   1.000
_cell.length_c   1.000
_cell.angle_alpha   90.00
_cell.angle_beta   90.00
_cell.angle_gamma   90.00
#
_symmetry.space_group_name_H-M   'P 1'
#
loop_
_entity.id
_entity.type
_entity.pdbx_description
1 polymer ?
#
loop_
_entity_poly.entity_id
_entity_poly.type
_entity_poly.pdbx_seq_one_letter_code
_entity_poly.pdbx_strand_id
1 'polypeptide(L)'
;QKFHAMPTCGTRYYRFDAADDEWKIQYANDLSDEQKAQITAALEEVAKEMGIWCENPAGEIIEDRHSQITMSALGQQATPEDKYAWAEKYKDVRPIYRDKVAEKLPGLEVRIGGTTSTDITLPGIDKAYGIGRLLELNGWSKEETLFFGDKIEEGGNDFPVKQMGVDSIGVRGWE
;
A
#
# COMPACT_ATOMS: atom_id res chain seq x y z
N GLN A 1 11.69 -25.81 1.75
CA GLN A 1 11.45 -24.52 1.14
C GLN A 1 10.67 -23.65 2.15
N LYS A 2 11.11 -22.41 2.40
CA LYS A 2 10.43 -21.50 3.35
C LYS A 2 9.73 -20.43 2.54
N PHE A 3 8.43 -20.21 2.85
CA PHE A 3 7.66 -19.12 2.29
C PHE A 3 7.43 -18.05 3.34
N HIS A 4 7.54 -16.80 2.91
CA HIS A 4 7.34 -15.61 3.71
C HIS A 4 6.33 -14.71 2.99
N ALA A 5 5.33 -14.18 3.68
CA ALA A 5 4.39 -13.23 3.13
C ALA A 5 4.44 -11.94 3.96
N MET A 6 4.65 -10.82 3.28
CA MET A 6 4.78 -9.50 3.91
C MET A 6 3.84 -8.50 3.20
N PRO A 7 2.53 -8.64 3.40
CA PRO A 7 1.55 -7.73 2.82
C PRO A 7 1.72 -6.31 3.35
N THR A 8 1.08 -5.33 2.69
CA THR A 8 1.07 -3.92 3.10
C THR A 8 2.47 -3.36 3.39
N CYS A 9 3.39 -3.56 2.42
CA CYS A 9 4.79 -3.14 2.53
C CYS A 9 5.54 -3.72 3.75
N GLY A 10 5.13 -4.89 4.23
CA GLY A 10 5.80 -5.57 5.34
C GLY A 10 5.42 -5.08 6.73
N THR A 11 4.31 -4.39 6.89
CA THR A 11 3.77 -4.05 8.23
C THR A 11 3.21 -5.26 8.95
N ARG A 12 2.88 -6.31 8.19
CA ARG A 12 2.57 -7.64 8.72
C ARG A 12 3.53 -8.65 8.10
N TYR A 13 3.94 -9.63 8.90
CA TYR A 13 4.80 -10.70 8.46
C TYR A 13 4.23 -12.05 8.85
N TYR A 14 4.10 -12.90 7.87
CA TYR A 14 3.65 -14.28 8.01
C TYR A 14 4.72 -15.23 7.50
N ARG A 15 4.89 -16.33 8.20
CA ARG A 15 5.76 -17.43 7.79
C ARG A 15 4.92 -18.70 7.67
N PHE A 16 5.06 -19.39 6.56
CA PHE A 16 4.40 -20.68 6.38
C PHE A 16 5.09 -21.75 7.22
N ASP A 17 4.31 -22.44 8.05
CA ASP A 17 4.75 -23.58 8.84
C ASP A 17 4.29 -24.86 8.12
N ALA A 18 5.27 -25.58 7.52
CA ALA A 18 4.99 -26.80 6.77
C ALA A 18 4.62 -28.00 7.65
N ALA A 19 4.84 -27.95 8.96
CA ALA A 19 4.45 -29.01 9.88
C ALA A 19 2.96 -28.95 10.20
N ASP A 20 2.43 -27.74 10.33
CA ASP A 20 1.03 -27.48 10.67
C ASP A 20 0.18 -27.12 9.43
N ASP A 21 0.82 -26.98 8.26
CA ASP A 21 0.19 -26.56 6.98
C ASP A 21 -0.56 -25.22 7.09
N GLU A 22 0.00 -24.26 7.84
CA GLU A 22 -0.64 -22.97 8.09
C GLU A 22 0.34 -21.78 8.04
N TRP A 23 -0.22 -20.57 7.81
CA TRP A 23 0.51 -19.31 7.92
C TRP A 23 0.48 -18.80 9.35
N LYS A 24 1.67 -18.66 9.97
CA LYS A 24 1.82 -18.12 11.33
C LYS A 24 2.28 -16.68 11.27
N ILE A 25 1.52 -15.81 11.94
CA ILE A 25 1.90 -14.40 12.07
C ILE A 25 3.15 -14.29 12.97
N GLN A 26 4.13 -13.55 12.49
CA GLN A 26 5.37 -13.28 13.22
C GLN A 26 5.32 -11.91 13.91
N TYR A 27 4.75 -10.91 13.23
CA TYR A 27 4.39 -9.62 13.80
C TYR A 27 3.29 -8.93 12.99
N ALA A 28 2.64 -7.95 13.62
CA ALA A 28 1.70 -7.02 13.00
C ALA A 28 1.87 -5.64 13.61
N ASN A 29 2.09 -4.63 12.77
CA ASN A 29 2.16 -3.22 13.13
C ASN A 29 0.87 -2.55 12.64
N ASP A 30 -0.23 -2.83 13.32
CA ASP A 30 -1.55 -2.37 12.92
C ASP A 30 -1.82 -0.93 13.36
N LEU A 31 -2.67 -0.24 12.62
CA LEU A 31 -3.27 1.02 13.05
C LEU A 31 -4.22 0.77 14.22
N SER A 32 -4.29 1.69 15.16
CA SER A 32 -5.29 1.62 16.23
C SER A 32 -6.70 1.87 15.69
N ASP A 33 -7.72 1.42 16.41
CA ASP A 33 -9.12 1.64 16.00
C ASP A 33 -9.45 3.14 15.91
N GLU A 34 -8.86 3.95 16.78
CA GLU A 34 -8.99 5.41 16.73
C GLU A 34 -8.35 5.99 15.45
N GLN A 35 -7.14 5.56 15.08
CA GLN A 35 -6.49 5.97 13.84
C GLN A 35 -7.32 5.56 12.62
N LYS A 36 -7.84 4.33 12.59
CA LYS A 36 -8.70 3.84 11.49
C LYS A 36 -9.95 4.69 11.33
N ALA A 37 -10.61 5.02 12.45
CA ALA A 37 -11.81 5.88 12.43
C ALA A 37 -11.50 7.29 11.91
N GLN A 38 -10.40 7.90 12.37
CA GLN A 38 -9.96 9.22 11.91
C GLN A 38 -9.61 9.20 10.41
N ILE A 39 -8.89 8.18 9.95
CA ILE A 39 -8.53 8.02 8.53
C ILE A 39 -9.78 7.90 7.67
N THR A 40 -10.71 7.02 8.04
CA THR A 40 -11.94 6.81 7.29
C THR A 40 -12.76 8.10 7.17
N ALA A 41 -12.91 8.82 8.27
CA ALA A 41 -13.64 10.10 8.29
C ALA A 41 -12.96 11.15 7.39
N ALA A 42 -11.63 11.29 7.46
CA ALA A 42 -10.88 12.25 6.65
C ALA A 42 -10.96 11.94 5.15
N LEU A 43 -10.83 10.66 4.76
CA LEU A 43 -10.94 10.24 3.37
C LEU A 43 -12.32 10.56 2.78
N GLU A 44 -13.38 10.21 3.50
CA GLU A 44 -14.75 10.43 3.07
C GLU A 44 -15.11 11.93 3.00
N GLU A 45 -14.76 12.69 4.03
CA GLU A 45 -15.04 14.13 4.12
C GLU A 45 -14.37 14.88 2.95
N VAL A 46 -13.07 14.67 2.74
CA VAL A 46 -12.34 15.37 1.67
C VAL A 46 -12.80 14.92 0.29
N ALA A 47 -13.12 13.63 0.10
CA ALA A 47 -13.62 13.15 -1.19
C ALA A 47 -14.99 13.75 -1.54
N LYS A 48 -15.90 13.92 -0.56
CA LYS A 48 -17.18 14.59 -0.72
C LYS A 48 -17.02 16.07 -0.99
N GLU A 49 -16.17 16.76 -0.23
CA GLU A 49 -15.84 18.18 -0.44
C GLU A 49 -15.33 18.47 -1.86
N MET A 50 -14.49 17.58 -2.39
CA MET A 50 -13.90 17.72 -3.72
C MET A 50 -14.77 17.15 -4.85
N GLY A 51 -15.93 16.56 -4.55
CA GLY A 51 -16.85 16.00 -5.54
C GLY A 51 -16.30 14.76 -6.27
N ILE A 52 -15.39 14.01 -5.62
CA ILE A 52 -14.82 12.77 -6.15
C ILE A 52 -15.33 11.51 -5.44
N TRP A 53 -16.22 11.68 -4.47
CA TRP A 53 -16.89 10.56 -3.81
C TRP A 53 -17.86 9.86 -4.76
N CYS A 54 -17.78 8.53 -4.85
CA CYS A 54 -18.67 7.74 -5.70
C CYS A 54 -19.90 7.30 -4.91
N GLU A 55 -21.10 7.75 -5.33
CA GLU A 55 -22.36 7.40 -4.66
C GLU A 55 -22.82 5.96 -4.97
N ASN A 56 -22.39 5.39 -6.08
CA ASN A 56 -22.71 4.02 -6.51
C ASN A 56 -21.44 3.24 -6.82
N PRO A 57 -20.65 2.88 -5.80
CA PRO A 57 -19.37 2.23 -6.00
C PRO A 57 -19.52 0.76 -6.39
N ALA A 58 -18.55 0.25 -7.13
CA ALA A 58 -18.41 -1.17 -7.39
C ALA A 58 -17.62 -1.84 -6.23
N GLY A 59 -18.32 -2.24 -5.19
CA GLY A 59 -17.76 -2.77 -3.94
C GLY A 59 -17.36 -1.68 -2.95
N GLU A 60 -16.60 -2.05 -1.92
CA GLU A 60 -16.19 -1.11 -0.87
C GLU A 60 -15.27 -0.01 -1.42
N ILE A 61 -15.53 1.25 -1.02
CA ILE A 61 -14.65 2.39 -1.34
C ILE A 61 -13.45 2.40 -0.40
N ILE A 62 -13.65 2.19 0.90
CA ILE A 62 -12.61 2.21 1.92
C ILE A 62 -12.42 0.80 2.46
N GLU A 63 -11.21 0.28 2.30
CA GLU A 63 -10.80 -1.05 2.75
C GLU A 63 -9.86 -0.93 3.96
N ASP A 64 -10.21 -1.61 5.05
CA ASP A 64 -9.32 -1.80 6.22
C ASP A 64 -8.41 -3.02 6.00
N ARG A 65 -7.13 -2.76 5.77
CA ARG A 65 -6.07 -3.78 5.70
C ARG A 65 -5.29 -3.88 7.01
N HIS A 66 -5.89 -3.47 8.11
CA HIS A 66 -5.35 -3.44 9.47
C HIS A 66 -4.21 -2.42 9.68
N SER A 67 -3.12 -2.53 8.97
CA SER A 67 -1.94 -1.66 9.03
C SER A 67 -1.92 -0.57 7.95
N GLN A 68 -2.92 -0.60 7.07
CA GLN A 68 -3.14 0.35 5.99
C GLN A 68 -4.63 0.50 5.76
N ILE A 69 -5.08 1.73 5.57
CA ILE A 69 -6.43 2.01 5.03
C ILE A 69 -6.27 2.45 3.58
N THR A 70 -7.03 1.83 2.70
CA THR A 70 -7.00 2.13 1.26
C THR A 70 -8.36 2.64 0.81
N MET A 71 -8.44 3.85 0.26
CA MET A 71 -9.60 4.31 -0.47
C MET A 71 -9.43 4.02 -1.97
N SER A 72 -10.41 3.37 -2.59
CA SER A 72 -10.51 3.21 -4.05
C SER A 72 -11.69 4.01 -4.55
N ALA A 73 -11.45 5.08 -5.29
CA ALA A 73 -12.45 6.10 -5.61
C ALA A 73 -13.73 5.57 -6.30
N LEU A 74 -13.66 4.46 -7.02
CA LEU A 74 -14.80 3.81 -7.68
C LEU A 74 -15.25 2.52 -6.97
N GLY A 75 -14.62 2.16 -5.85
CA GLY A 75 -14.77 0.86 -5.19
C GLY A 75 -13.77 -0.17 -5.69
N GLN A 76 -13.54 -1.18 -4.86
CA GLN A 76 -12.50 -2.19 -5.10
C GLN A 76 -12.74 -3.04 -6.36
N GLN A 77 -14.03 -3.27 -6.70
CA GLN A 77 -14.47 -4.16 -7.79
C GLN A 77 -14.72 -3.44 -9.12
N ALA A 78 -14.41 -2.14 -9.23
CA ALA A 78 -14.54 -1.41 -10.47
C ALA A 78 -13.65 -2.00 -11.58
N THR A 79 -14.11 -1.95 -12.82
CA THR A 79 -13.39 -2.51 -13.96
C THR A 79 -12.06 -1.77 -14.22
N PRO A 80 -11.05 -2.41 -14.82
CA PRO A 80 -9.82 -1.71 -15.20
C PRO A 80 -10.09 -0.49 -16.10
N GLU A 81 -11.01 -0.63 -17.06
CA GLU A 81 -11.41 0.43 -17.98
C GLU A 81 -11.93 1.65 -17.24
N ASP A 82 -12.87 1.45 -16.31
CA ASP A 82 -13.44 2.54 -15.50
C ASP A 82 -12.37 3.20 -14.63
N LYS A 83 -11.48 2.39 -14.03
CA LYS A 83 -10.37 2.89 -13.22
C LYS A 83 -9.40 3.75 -14.04
N TYR A 84 -9.05 3.33 -15.24
CA TYR A 84 -8.18 4.14 -16.13
C TYR A 84 -8.87 5.41 -16.61
N ALA A 85 -10.15 5.36 -16.98
CA ALA A 85 -10.92 6.54 -17.38
C ALA A 85 -11.02 7.56 -16.21
N TRP A 86 -11.27 7.08 -14.99
CA TRP A 86 -11.29 7.91 -13.81
C TRP A 86 -9.93 8.54 -13.51
N ALA A 87 -8.86 7.74 -13.58
CA ALA A 87 -7.50 8.21 -13.31
C ALA A 87 -7.08 9.33 -14.28
N GLU A 88 -7.38 9.20 -15.57
CA GLU A 88 -7.10 10.26 -16.55
C GLU A 88 -7.94 11.52 -16.29
N LYS A 89 -9.23 11.35 -16.00
CA LYS A 89 -10.12 12.48 -15.69
C LYS A 89 -9.67 13.28 -14.47
N TYR A 90 -9.15 12.61 -13.44
CA TYR A 90 -8.83 13.22 -12.15
C TYR A 90 -7.32 13.28 -11.86
N LYS A 91 -6.46 13.13 -12.86
CA LYS A 91 -4.99 13.11 -12.70
C LYS A 91 -4.44 14.30 -11.93
N ASP A 92 -4.97 15.51 -12.19
CA ASP A 92 -4.53 16.74 -11.55
C ASP A 92 -5.21 16.95 -10.17
N VAL A 93 -6.34 16.29 -9.93
CA VAL A 93 -7.10 16.37 -8.68
C VAL A 93 -6.53 15.44 -7.60
N ARG A 94 -6.02 14.27 -7.99
CA ARG A 94 -5.50 13.26 -7.05
C ARG A 94 -4.39 13.77 -6.14
N PRO A 95 -3.38 14.52 -6.62
CA PRO A 95 -2.37 15.10 -5.73
C PRO A 95 -2.97 16.09 -4.72
N ILE A 96 -3.92 16.92 -5.16
CA ILE A 96 -4.61 17.89 -4.29
C ILE A 96 -5.44 17.16 -3.23
N TYR A 97 -6.15 16.10 -3.62
CA TYR A 97 -6.89 15.25 -2.69
C TYR A 97 -5.95 14.65 -1.63
N ARG A 98 -4.84 14.04 -2.08
CA ARG A 98 -3.83 13.47 -1.18
C ARG A 98 -3.33 14.49 -0.17
N ASP A 99 -3.00 15.72 -0.61
CA ASP A 99 -2.46 16.76 0.26
C ASP A 99 -3.49 17.23 1.28
N LYS A 100 -4.75 17.43 0.87
CA LYS A 100 -5.85 17.79 1.80
C LYS A 100 -6.12 16.70 2.84
N VAL A 101 -6.06 15.42 2.46
CA VAL A 101 -6.18 14.31 3.41
C VAL A 101 -4.99 14.30 4.38
N ALA A 102 -3.77 14.52 3.88
CA ALA A 102 -2.57 14.57 4.71
C ALA A 102 -2.61 15.70 5.76
N GLU A 103 -3.16 16.87 5.40
CA GLU A 103 -3.37 17.98 6.35
C GLU A 103 -4.29 17.60 7.53
N LYS A 104 -5.27 16.71 7.29
CA LYS A 104 -6.19 16.23 8.33
C LYS A 104 -5.61 15.09 9.18
N LEU A 105 -4.55 14.45 8.73
CA LEU A 105 -3.96 13.26 9.34
C LEU A 105 -2.48 13.47 9.74
N PRO A 106 -2.18 14.45 10.62
CA PRO A 106 -0.80 14.68 11.05
C PRO A 106 -0.24 13.43 11.73
N GLY A 107 0.97 13.03 11.34
CA GLY A 107 1.64 11.83 11.88
C GLY A 107 1.31 10.54 11.15
N LEU A 108 0.51 10.60 10.08
CA LEU A 108 0.29 9.50 9.15
C LEU A 108 0.84 9.85 7.76
N GLU A 109 1.13 8.84 6.98
CA GLU A 109 1.59 9.00 5.61
C GLU A 109 0.46 8.72 4.62
N VAL A 110 0.21 9.67 3.72
CA VAL A 110 -0.83 9.58 2.69
C VAL A 110 -0.15 9.50 1.33
N ARG A 111 -0.36 8.41 0.62
CA ARG A 111 0.24 8.15 -0.71
C ARG A 111 -0.83 7.92 -1.76
N ILE A 112 -0.54 8.40 -2.96
CA ILE A 112 -1.30 7.96 -4.14
C ILE A 112 -0.86 6.53 -4.43
N GLY A 113 -1.81 5.58 -4.36
CA GLY A 113 -1.62 4.18 -4.70
C GLY A 113 -1.75 3.93 -6.20
N GLY A 114 -2.30 2.78 -6.56
CA GLY A 114 -2.50 2.38 -7.95
C GLY A 114 -3.34 3.36 -8.79
N THR A 115 -4.22 2.85 -9.64
CA THR A 115 -4.96 3.68 -10.62
C THR A 115 -5.94 4.66 -9.96
N THR A 116 -6.70 4.20 -8.94
CA THR A 116 -7.73 5.01 -8.26
C THR A 116 -7.56 5.09 -6.75
N SER A 117 -6.47 4.54 -6.23
CA SER A 117 -6.30 4.35 -4.78
C SER A 117 -5.54 5.50 -4.13
N THR A 118 -5.88 5.72 -2.86
CA THR A 118 -5.11 6.52 -1.90
C THR A 118 -4.91 5.65 -0.67
N ASP A 119 -3.65 5.49 -0.27
CA ASP A 119 -3.23 4.60 0.81
C ASP A 119 -2.73 5.41 1.99
N ILE A 120 -3.17 5.06 3.19
CA ILE A 120 -2.75 5.69 4.45
C ILE A 120 -2.10 4.65 5.34
N THR A 121 -0.90 4.96 5.82
CA THR A 121 -0.08 4.11 6.67
C THR A 121 0.57 4.92 7.80
N LEU A 122 1.22 4.20 8.73
CA LEU A 122 2.23 4.84 9.58
C LEU A 122 3.39 5.38 8.72
N PRO A 123 4.10 6.44 9.17
CA PRO A 123 5.18 7.01 8.39
C PRO A 123 6.36 6.04 8.21
N GLY A 124 7.05 6.18 7.08
CA GLY A 124 8.23 5.36 6.74
C GLY A 124 7.91 3.93 6.31
N ILE A 125 6.65 3.64 6.00
CA ILE A 125 6.23 2.32 5.49
C ILE A 125 6.28 2.33 3.96
N ASP A 126 7.26 1.63 3.43
CA ASP A 126 7.43 1.38 2.00
C ASP A 126 7.99 -0.04 1.76
N LYS A 127 8.24 -0.41 0.51
CA LYS A 127 8.77 -1.75 0.22
C LYS A 127 10.18 -1.97 0.75
N ALA A 128 11.01 -0.92 0.90
CA ALA A 128 12.33 -1.03 1.53
C ALA A 128 12.21 -1.35 3.02
N TYR A 129 11.22 -0.75 3.72
CA TYR A 129 10.91 -1.12 5.10
C TYR A 129 10.64 -2.63 5.23
N GLY A 130 9.72 -3.16 4.39
CA GLY A 130 9.38 -4.58 4.43
C GLY A 130 10.57 -5.49 4.16
N ILE A 131 11.33 -5.22 3.10
CA ILE A 131 12.52 -6.00 2.76
C ILE A 131 13.57 -5.88 3.86
N GLY A 132 13.84 -4.69 4.40
CA GLY A 132 14.77 -4.49 5.50
C GLY A 132 14.41 -5.33 6.73
N ARG A 133 13.12 -5.34 7.11
CA ARG A 133 12.62 -6.16 8.23
C ARG A 133 12.76 -7.67 7.95
N LEU A 134 12.52 -8.10 6.70
CA LEU A 134 12.68 -9.50 6.31
C LEU A 134 14.14 -9.95 6.45
N LEU A 135 15.07 -9.15 5.94
CA LEU A 135 16.50 -9.42 6.02
C LEU A 135 16.98 -9.49 7.47
N GLU A 136 16.61 -8.48 8.27
CA GLU A 136 16.98 -8.41 9.70
C GLU A 136 16.50 -9.64 10.48
N LEU A 137 15.22 -9.99 10.35
CA LEU A 137 14.61 -11.09 11.11
C LEU A 137 15.12 -12.48 10.72
N ASN A 138 15.65 -12.63 9.51
CA ASN A 138 16.18 -13.91 9.03
C ASN A 138 17.71 -13.96 9.00
N GLY A 139 18.40 -12.86 9.34
CA GLY A 139 19.84 -12.76 9.30
C GLY A 139 20.42 -12.85 7.89
N TRP A 140 19.65 -12.38 6.89
CA TRP A 140 20.09 -12.37 5.48
C TRP A 140 20.74 -11.05 5.13
N SER A 141 21.71 -11.09 4.21
CA SER A 141 22.33 -9.88 3.68
C SER A 141 21.65 -9.41 2.40
N LYS A 142 21.91 -8.17 2.01
CA LYS A 142 21.41 -7.62 0.74
C LYS A 142 22.02 -8.32 -0.46
N GLU A 143 23.29 -8.71 -0.35
CA GLU A 143 24.07 -9.40 -1.39
C GLU A 143 23.56 -10.82 -1.67
N GLU A 144 22.85 -11.43 -0.71
CA GLU A 144 22.21 -12.74 -0.84
C GLU A 144 20.75 -12.65 -1.34
N THR A 145 20.27 -11.42 -1.61
CA THR A 145 18.87 -11.16 -1.90
C THR A 145 18.71 -10.60 -3.31
N LEU A 146 17.76 -11.15 -4.06
CA LEU A 146 17.36 -10.67 -5.37
C LEU A 146 15.88 -10.27 -5.33
N PHE A 147 15.59 -9.03 -5.71
CA PHE A 147 14.25 -8.48 -5.74
C PHE A 147 13.72 -8.38 -7.17
N PHE A 148 12.44 -8.69 -7.36
CA PHE A 148 11.72 -8.50 -8.62
C PHE A 148 10.59 -7.51 -8.40
N GLY A 149 10.52 -6.46 -9.23
CA GLY A 149 9.48 -5.42 -9.14
C GLY A 149 9.11 -4.86 -10.50
N ASP A 150 7.88 -4.40 -10.66
CA ASP A 150 7.37 -3.82 -11.91
C ASP A 150 7.52 -2.29 -11.97
N LYS A 151 7.89 -1.65 -10.84
CA LYS A 151 8.06 -0.19 -10.73
C LYS A 151 9.35 0.18 -10.00
N ILE A 152 10.48 -0.31 -10.52
CA ILE A 152 11.83 -0.11 -9.94
C ILE A 152 12.50 1.19 -10.38
N GLU A 153 11.85 2.00 -11.24
CA GLU A 153 12.36 3.30 -11.66
C GLU A 153 12.04 4.38 -10.63
N GLU A 154 12.77 5.49 -10.68
CA GLU A 154 12.57 6.61 -9.77
C GLU A 154 11.10 7.08 -9.73
N GLY A 155 10.56 7.21 -8.53
CA GLY A 155 9.14 7.49 -8.30
C GLY A 155 8.23 6.26 -8.27
N GLY A 156 8.71 5.08 -8.64
CA GLY A 156 7.99 3.82 -8.50
C GLY A 156 8.00 3.29 -7.05
N ASN A 157 7.00 2.49 -6.70
CA ASN A 157 6.86 1.96 -5.34
C ASN A 157 7.87 0.83 -5.01
N ASP A 158 8.57 0.29 -6.01
CA ASP A 158 9.66 -0.69 -5.86
C ASP A 158 11.04 -0.02 -5.80
N PHE A 159 11.15 1.23 -6.23
CA PHE A 159 12.39 1.99 -6.25
C PHE A 159 13.10 2.05 -4.89
N PRO A 160 12.42 2.21 -3.75
CA PRO A 160 13.06 2.20 -2.44
C PRO A 160 13.89 0.93 -2.16
N VAL A 161 13.47 -0.24 -2.65
CA VAL A 161 14.23 -1.49 -2.49
C VAL A 161 15.55 -1.44 -3.26
N LYS A 162 15.51 -0.98 -4.51
CA LYS A 162 16.70 -0.76 -5.33
C LYS A 162 17.62 0.29 -4.69
N GLN A 163 17.04 1.38 -4.20
CA GLN A 163 17.78 2.47 -3.56
C GLN A 163 18.48 2.03 -2.27
N MET A 164 17.91 1.10 -1.50
CA MET A 164 18.56 0.55 -0.32
C MET A 164 19.75 -0.38 -0.64
N GLY A 165 20.00 -0.71 -1.91
CA GLY A 165 21.15 -1.49 -2.38
C GLY A 165 20.89 -2.99 -2.47
N VAL A 166 19.64 -3.44 -2.60
CA VAL A 166 19.30 -4.82 -2.95
C VAL A 166 19.30 -4.96 -4.47
N ASP A 167 19.95 -6.01 -4.98
CA ASP A 167 19.94 -6.33 -6.41
C ASP A 167 18.51 -6.49 -6.90
N SER A 168 18.12 -5.70 -7.92
CA SER A 168 16.73 -5.58 -8.35
C SER A 168 16.58 -5.77 -9.85
N ILE A 169 15.65 -6.63 -10.25
CA ILE A 169 15.29 -6.90 -11.65
C ILE A 169 13.90 -6.34 -11.94
N GLY A 170 13.82 -5.46 -12.94
CA GLY A 170 12.54 -4.94 -13.43
C GLY A 170 11.80 -5.98 -14.26
N VAL A 171 10.51 -6.17 -13.99
CA VAL A 171 9.60 -7.03 -14.76
C VAL A 171 8.47 -6.18 -15.32
N ARG A 172 7.76 -6.68 -16.35
CA ARG A 172 6.68 -5.91 -16.99
C ARG A 172 5.38 -5.90 -16.18
N GLY A 173 5.23 -6.83 -15.25
CA GLY A 173 4.05 -7.03 -14.42
C GLY A 173 4.09 -8.42 -13.78
N TRP A 174 2.97 -8.85 -13.26
CA TRP A 174 2.82 -10.15 -12.59
C TRP A 174 2.63 -11.34 -13.57
N GLU A 175 2.51 -11.08 -14.87
CA GLU A 175 2.27 -12.07 -15.95
C GLU A 175 3.52 -12.89 -16.29
#